data_0227f3e23913c9022a5977af7aae7066
#
_entry.id   0227f3e23913c9022a5977af7aae7066
#
_cell.length_a   1.000
_cell.length_b   1.000
_cell.length_c   1.000
_cell.angle_alpha   90.00
_cell.angle_beta   90.00
_cell.angle_gamma   90.00
#
_symmetry.space_group_name_H-M   'P 1'
#
loop_
_entity.id
_entity.type
_entity.pdbx_description
1 polymer ?
#
loop_
_entity_poly.entity_id
_entity_poly.type
_entity_poly.pdbx_seq_one_letter_code
_entity_poly.pdbx_strand_id
1 'polypeptide(L)'
;MTSNAYHHFDPNSKYSTKIIIDDLNEHFTPLEKELNELKSALHSLRNHIRKLREDLLDIDETREDFIELHQLFDRSEGSLSDILILTESITSNQNKEYVYWYEGNFRTISGATQLILTVNMAPIQPGIELANSIFKSIDFCILTSATLRTKLSFDYFL
;
A
#
# COMPACT_ATOMS: atom_id res chain seq x y z
N MET A 1 -11.86 0.87 17.16
CA MET A 1 -10.77 -0.06 17.52
C MET A 1 -10.79 -0.23 19.01
N THR A 2 -11.18 -1.39 19.45
CA THR A 2 -11.39 -1.69 20.85
C THR A 2 -10.06 -1.77 21.61
N SER A 3 -10.10 -1.51 22.90
CA SER A 3 -9.03 -1.52 23.90
C SER A 3 -8.04 -2.73 23.81
N ASN A 4 -8.42 -3.80 23.13
CA ASN A 4 -7.62 -5.03 23.03
C ASN A 4 -6.39 -4.89 22.11
N ALA A 5 -6.40 -4.05 21.08
CA ALA A 5 -5.27 -3.94 20.16
C ALA A 5 -4.01 -3.34 20.83
N TYR A 6 -4.21 -2.43 21.80
CA TYR A 6 -3.10 -1.79 22.51
C TYR A 6 -2.23 -2.76 23.33
N HIS A 7 -2.82 -3.86 23.84
CA HIS A 7 -2.09 -4.82 24.67
C HIS A 7 -1.10 -5.71 23.90
N HIS A 8 -1.20 -5.73 22.58
CA HIS A 8 -0.30 -6.52 21.73
C HIS A 8 0.97 -5.78 21.30
N PHE A 9 1.05 -4.47 21.54
CA PHE A 9 2.19 -3.66 21.15
C PHE A 9 2.99 -3.23 22.38
N ASP A 10 4.27 -3.62 22.43
CA ASP A 10 5.17 -3.24 23.52
C ASP A 10 5.78 -1.84 23.25
N PRO A 11 5.51 -0.83 24.10
CA PRO A 11 6.07 0.50 23.92
C PRO A 11 7.60 0.55 24.08
N ASN A 12 8.22 -0.46 24.68
CA ASN A 12 9.67 -0.55 24.87
C ASN A 12 10.37 -1.34 23.76
N SER A 13 9.61 -1.93 22.84
CA SER A 13 10.18 -2.66 21.71
C SER A 13 10.92 -1.72 20.76
N LYS A 14 12.13 -2.09 20.39
CA LYS A 14 12.90 -1.41 19.34
C LYS A 14 12.43 -1.76 17.92
N TYR A 15 11.61 -2.79 17.80
CA TYR A 15 11.12 -3.31 16.52
C TYR A 15 9.60 -3.13 16.43
N SER A 16 9.10 -2.93 15.23
CA SER A 16 7.66 -2.97 14.98
C SER A 16 7.10 -4.35 15.29
N THR A 17 5.95 -4.37 15.95
CA THR A 17 5.20 -5.63 16.17
C THR A 17 4.24 -5.82 15.00
N LYS A 18 4.19 -7.06 14.47
CA LYS A 18 3.28 -7.45 13.39
C LYS A 18 2.22 -8.39 13.94
N ILE A 19 0.97 -8.11 13.61
CA ILE A 19 -0.19 -8.93 13.99
C ILE A 19 -0.97 -9.25 12.73
N ILE A 20 -1.04 -10.54 12.39
CA ILE A 20 -1.79 -11.00 11.22
C ILE A 20 -3.29 -10.80 11.48
N ILE A 21 -4.01 -10.40 10.44
CA ILE A 21 -5.46 -10.24 10.45
C ILE A 21 -6.07 -11.46 9.78
N ASP A 22 -6.62 -12.36 10.58
CA ASP A 22 -7.19 -13.62 10.09
C ASP A 22 -8.58 -13.41 9.48
N ASP A 23 -9.38 -12.48 10.03
CA ASP A 23 -10.71 -12.11 9.53
C ASP A 23 -10.86 -10.60 9.40
N LEU A 24 -10.90 -10.13 8.15
CA LEU A 24 -11.09 -8.72 7.84
C LEU A 24 -12.44 -8.19 8.35
N ASN A 25 -13.49 -9.00 8.32
CA ASN A 25 -14.83 -8.57 8.78
C ASN A 25 -14.82 -8.23 10.26
N GLU A 26 -14.23 -9.07 11.09
CA GLU A 26 -14.17 -8.84 12.52
C GLU A 26 -13.51 -7.48 12.85
N HIS A 27 -12.48 -7.14 12.10
CA HIS A 27 -11.69 -5.93 12.33
C HIS A 27 -12.27 -4.67 11.68
N PHE A 28 -12.86 -4.78 10.48
CA PHE A 28 -13.19 -3.61 9.66
C PHE A 28 -14.70 -3.35 9.49
N THR A 29 -15.59 -4.33 9.72
CA THR A 29 -17.04 -4.08 9.70
C THR A 29 -17.46 -2.92 10.62
N PRO A 30 -16.91 -2.79 11.85
CA PRO A 30 -17.24 -1.64 12.71
C PRO A 30 -16.82 -0.28 12.13
N LEU A 31 -15.96 -0.26 11.12
CA LEU A 31 -15.41 0.94 10.46
C LEU A 31 -15.91 1.07 9.02
N GLU A 32 -16.86 0.25 8.60
CA GLU A 32 -17.31 0.18 7.20
C GLU A 32 -17.76 1.54 6.66
N LYS A 33 -18.51 2.29 7.46
CA LYS A 33 -18.99 3.61 7.07
C LYS A 33 -17.83 4.57 6.83
N GLU A 34 -16.90 4.67 7.77
CA GLU A 34 -15.75 5.56 7.73
C GLU A 34 -14.81 5.18 6.58
N LEU A 35 -14.63 3.88 6.32
CA LEU A 35 -13.84 3.39 5.20
C LEU A 35 -14.48 3.72 3.85
N ASN A 36 -15.81 3.64 3.74
CA ASN A 36 -16.52 4.03 2.53
C ASN A 36 -16.48 5.55 2.29
N GLU A 37 -16.56 6.35 3.36
CA GLU A 37 -16.39 7.80 3.28
C GLU A 37 -14.95 8.15 2.86
N LEU A 38 -13.94 7.51 3.44
CA LEU A 38 -12.54 7.66 3.06
C LEU A 38 -12.33 7.29 1.59
N LYS A 39 -12.84 6.15 1.14
CA LYS A 39 -12.77 5.71 -0.26
C LYS A 39 -13.34 6.75 -1.22
N SER A 40 -14.51 7.28 -0.89
CA SER A 40 -15.18 8.32 -1.70
C SER A 40 -14.34 9.61 -1.77
N ALA A 41 -13.76 10.03 -0.65
CA ALA A 41 -12.88 11.20 -0.58
C ALA A 41 -11.60 11.01 -1.39
N LEU A 42 -10.98 9.82 -1.32
CA LEU A 42 -9.79 9.47 -2.08
C LEU A 42 -10.05 9.44 -3.59
N HIS A 43 -11.19 8.89 -4.03
CA HIS A 43 -11.59 8.93 -5.43
C HIS A 43 -11.79 10.38 -5.92
N SER A 44 -12.46 11.21 -5.12
CA SER A 44 -12.64 12.62 -5.43
C SER A 44 -11.30 13.35 -5.55
N LEU A 45 -10.40 13.15 -4.61
CA LEU A 45 -9.07 13.76 -4.62
C LEU A 45 -8.26 13.32 -5.85
N ARG A 46 -8.26 12.02 -6.18
CA ARG A 46 -7.59 11.49 -7.37
C ARG A 46 -8.12 12.14 -8.65
N ASN A 47 -9.44 12.30 -8.76
CA ASN A 47 -10.04 12.94 -9.93
C ASN A 47 -9.67 14.43 -10.03
N HIS A 48 -9.56 15.15 -8.91
CA HIS A 48 -9.09 16.53 -8.92
C HIS A 48 -7.62 16.65 -9.35
N ILE A 49 -6.76 15.76 -8.85
CA ILE A 49 -5.34 15.73 -9.24
C ILE A 49 -5.22 15.46 -10.74
N ARG A 50 -5.97 14.47 -11.26
CA ARG A 50 -5.98 14.18 -12.70
C ARG A 50 -6.43 15.37 -13.54
N LYS A 51 -7.50 16.03 -13.12
CA LYS A 51 -7.98 17.22 -13.84
C LYS A 51 -6.98 18.35 -13.82
N LEU A 52 -6.35 18.64 -12.66
CA LEU A 52 -5.29 19.63 -12.57
C LEU A 52 -4.11 19.31 -13.49
N ARG A 53 -3.75 18.03 -13.59
CA ARG A 53 -2.70 17.58 -14.51
C ARG A 53 -3.09 17.78 -15.96
N GLU A 54 -4.32 17.44 -16.34
CA GLU A 54 -4.85 17.67 -17.70
C GLU A 54 -4.85 19.18 -18.04
N ASP A 55 -5.33 20.02 -17.13
CA ASP A 55 -5.34 21.49 -17.31
C ASP A 55 -3.91 22.06 -17.45
N LEU A 56 -2.90 21.43 -16.85
CA LEU A 56 -1.49 21.82 -16.97
C LEU A 56 -0.84 21.35 -18.28
N LEU A 57 -1.32 20.27 -18.88
CA LEU A 57 -0.81 19.79 -20.19
C LEU A 57 -1.08 20.79 -21.33
N ASP A 58 -2.07 21.67 -21.17
CA ASP A 58 -2.34 22.74 -22.14
C ASP A 58 -1.35 23.90 -22.04
N ILE A 59 -0.45 23.90 -21.05
CA ILE A 59 0.59 24.92 -20.85
C ILE A 59 1.91 24.37 -21.41
N ASP A 60 2.70 25.24 -22.07
CA ASP A 60 3.97 24.91 -22.75
C ASP A 60 4.89 23.99 -21.89
N GLU A 61 5.01 22.70 -22.30
CA GLU A 61 5.70 21.61 -21.57
C GLU A 61 7.24 21.78 -21.55
N THR A 62 7.80 22.81 -22.19
CA THR A 62 9.26 22.95 -22.36
C THR A 62 9.98 23.52 -21.13
N ARG A 63 9.27 23.92 -20.08
CA ARG A 63 9.87 24.50 -18.87
C ARG A 63 10.20 23.40 -17.86
N GLU A 64 11.43 23.39 -17.35
CA GLU A 64 11.91 22.44 -16.32
C GLU A 64 10.98 22.38 -15.09
N ASP A 65 10.43 23.52 -14.67
CA ASP A 65 9.48 23.60 -13.55
C ASP A 65 8.24 22.71 -13.73
N PHE A 66 7.78 22.52 -14.98
CA PHE A 66 6.63 21.67 -15.29
C PHE A 66 6.96 20.18 -15.21
N ILE A 67 8.19 19.78 -15.53
CA ILE A 67 8.64 18.39 -15.42
C ILE A 67 8.58 17.94 -13.97
N GLU A 68 9.07 18.75 -13.03
CA GLU A 68 9.01 18.43 -11.59
C GLU A 68 7.57 18.34 -11.09
N LEU A 69 6.70 19.24 -11.56
CA LEU A 69 5.30 19.27 -11.21
C LEU A 69 4.57 18.03 -11.72
N HIS A 70 4.80 17.61 -12.96
CA HIS A 70 4.26 16.36 -13.52
C HIS A 70 4.71 15.14 -12.70
N GLN A 71 5.98 15.04 -12.34
CA GLN A 71 6.49 13.97 -11.51
C GLN A 71 5.87 13.97 -10.10
N LEU A 72 5.52 15.14 -9.57
CA LEU A 72 4.81 15.25 -8.30
C LEU A 72 3.37 14.70 -8.43
N PHE A 73 2.66 15.05 -9.50
CA PHE A 73 1.32 14.52 -9.77
C PHE A 73 1.33 13.01 -9.97
N ASP A 74 2.26 12.48 -10.75
CA ASP A 74 2.39 11.05 -10.99
C ASP A 74 2.64 10.28 -9.67
N ARG A 75 3.54 10.79 -8.82
CA ARG A 75 3.79 10.20 -7.49
C ARG A 75 2.58 10.27 -6.57
N SER A 76 1.88 11.41 -6.59
CA SER A 76 0.68 11.60 -5.76
C SER A 76 -0.46 10.69 -6.23
N GLU A 77 -0.66 10.56 -7.54
CA GLU A 77 -1.66 9.67 -8.13
C GLU A 77 -1.35 8.20 -7.82
N GLY A 78 -0.08 7.80 -7.91
CA GLY A 78 0.39 6.47 -7.50
C GLY A 78 0.10 6.18 -6.03
N SER A 79 0.49 7.07 -5.13
CA SER A 79 0.25 6.91 -3.68
C SER A 79 -1.25 6.83 -3.35
N LEU A 80 -2.08 7.63 -4.00
CA LEU A 80 -3.54 7.56 -3.82
C LEU A 80 -4.11 6.24 -4.35
N SER A 81 -3.60 5.74 -5.46
CA SER A 81 -4.00 4.45 -6.00
C SER A 81 -3.66 3.30 -5.06
N ASP A 82 -2.49 3.30 -4.45
CA ASP A 82 -2.08 2.29 -3.46
C ASP A 82 -3.01 2.28 -2.24
N ILE A 83 -3.35 3.47 -1.72
CA ILE A 83 -4.27 3.58 -0.58
C ILE A 83 -5.68 3.12 -0.98
N LEU A 84 -6.14 3.45 -2.19
CA LEU A 84 -7.44 3.00 -2.69
C LEU A 84 -7.48 1.49 -2.84
N ILE A 85 -6.48 0.86 -3.44
CA ILE A 85 -6.37 -0.60 -3.58
C ILE A 85 -6.46 -1.28 -2.21
N LEU A 86 -5.70 -0.79 -1.22
CA LEU A 86 -5.76 -1.32 0.14
C LEU A 86 -7.16 -1.15 0.75
N THR A 87 -7.76 0.04 0.64
CA THR A 87 -9.08 0.34 1.21
C THR A 87 -10.17 -0.51 0.55
N GLU A 88 -10.12 -0.68 -0.77
CA GLU A 88 -11.03 -1.54 -1.52
C GLU A 88 -10.87 -3.01 -1.14
N SER A 89 -9.64 -3.49 -1.02
CA SER A 89 -9.34 -4.86 -0.58
C SER A 89 -9.91 -5.16 0.82
N ILE A 90 -9.77 -4.22 1.74
CA ILE A 90 -10.29 -4.35 3.11
C ILE A 90 -11.83 -4.35 3.13
N THR A 91 -12.45 -3.47 2.33
CA THR A 91 -13.92 -3.31 2.32
C THR A 91 -14.65 -4.36 1.50
N SER A 92 -14.01 -4.91 0.46
CA SER A 92 -14.64 -5.91 -0.41
C SER A 92 -14.67 -7.31 0.20
N ASN A 93 -13.89 -7.56 1.24
CA ASN A 93 -13.78 -8.85 1.95
C ASN A 93 -13.57 -10.08 1.05
N GLN A 94 -13.11 -9.89 -0.17
CA GLN A 94 -13.08 -10.95 -1.20
C GLN A 94 -11.68 -11.43 -1.56
N ASN A 95 -10.63 -10.80 -1.07
CA ASN A 95 -9.31 -11.10 -1.59
C ASN A 95 -8.55 -12.13 -0.74
N LYS A 96 -8.90 -13.42 -0.93
CA LYS A 96 -8.17 -14.57 -0.35
C LYS A 96 -6.75 -14.75 -0.93
N GLU A 97 -6.36 -13.91 -1.87
CA GLU A 97 -5.04 -13.96 -2.51
C GLU A 97 -4.00 -13.12 -1.78
N TYR A 98 -4.42 -12.39 -0.73
CA TYR A 98 -3.55 -11.52 0.06
C TYR A 98 -3.55 -11.90 1.54
N VAL A 99 -2.41 -11.67 2.18
CA VAL A 99 -2.27 -11.67 3.64
C VAL A 99 -2.32 -10.23 4.12
N TYR A 100 -3.04 -9.99 5.20
CA TYR A 100 -3.17 -8.67 5.82
C TYR A 100 -2.58 -8.69 7.22
N TRP A 101 -1.95 -7.59 7.62
CA TRP A 101 -1.44 -7.45 8.99
C TRP A 101 -1.42 -6.00 9.45
N TYR A 102 -1.54 -5.83 10.77
CA TYR A 102 -1.18 -4.60 11.43
C TYR A 102 0.32 -4.59 11.71
N GLU A 103 0.95 -3.43 11.51
CA GLU A 103 2.28 -3.14 11.98
C GLU A 103 2.22 -1.91 12.87
N GLY A 104 2.65 -2.05 14.14
CA GLY A 104 2.58 -1.00 15.11
C GLY A 104 3.95 -0.68 15.69
N ASN A 105 4.21 0.61 15.84
CA ASN A 105 5.35 1.10 16.58
C ASN A 105 4.98 2.35 17.38
N PHE A 106 5.70 2.60 18.47
CA PHE A 106 5.52 3.80 19.26
C PHE A 106 6.49 4.88 18.80
N ARG A 107 5.97 6.10 18.61
CA ARG A 107 6.77 7.29 18.28
C ARG A 107 6.42 8.43 19.21
N THR A 108 7.43 9.20 19.60
CA THR A 108 7.21 10.45 20.34
C THR A 108 6.95 11.56 19.34
N ILE A 109 5.72 12.10 19.37
CA ILE A 109 5.29 13.20 18.52
C ILE A 109 4.88 14.34 19.46
N SER A 110 5.50 15.50 19.30
CA SER A 110 5.23 16.68 20.16
C SER A 110 5.29 16.39 21.67
N GLY A 111 6.23 15.53 22.09
CA GLY A 111 6.42 15.17 23.50
C GLY A 111 5.49 14.10 24.05
N ALA A 112 4.54 13.60 23.27
CA ALA A 112 3.64 12.49 23.64
C ALA A 112 4.00 11.22 22.89
N THR A 113 4.09 10.08 23.59
CA THR A 113 4.28 8.78 22.97
C THR A 113 2.96 8.29 22.39
N GLN A 114 2.94 8.06 21.10
CA GLN A 114 1.75 7.61 20.36
C GLN A 114 2.05 6.29 19.64
N LEU A 115 1.06 5.40 19.62
CA LEU A 115 1.10 4.20 18.79
C LEU A 115 0.72 4.58 17.35
N ILE A 116 1.64 4.34 16.44
CA ILE A 116 1.39 4.45 15.00
C ILE A 116 1.07 3.06 14.48
N LEU A 117 -0.13 2.90 13.94
CA LEU A 117 -0.58 1.67 13.31
C LEU A 117 -0.60 1.83 11.80
N THR A 118 -0.01 0.86 11.12
CA THR A 118 -0.06 0.73 9.66
C THR A 118 -0.81 -0.56 9.32
N VAL A 119 -1.75 -0.50 8.41
CA VAL A 119 -2.37 -1.68 7.80
C VAL A 119 -1.59 -2.00 6.53
N ASN A 120 -1.20 -3.25 6.39
CA ASN A 120 -0.42 -3.72 5.26
C ASN A 120 -1.11 -4.90 4.61
N MET A 121 -0.83 -5.11 3.33
CA MET A 121 -1.20 -6.30 2.60
C MET A 121 -0.05 -6.77 1.71
N ALA A 122 0.01 -8.08 1.46
CA ALA A 122 0.93 -8.67 0.49
C ALA A 122 0.26 -9.85 -0.21
N PRO A 123 0.51 -10.06 -1.51
CA PRO A 123 0.01 -11.21 -2.24
C PRO A 123 0.61 -12.51 -1.68
N ILE A 124 -0.21 -13.57 -1.59
CA ILE A 124 0.26 -14.90 -1.19
C ILE A 124 1.18 -15.50 -2.27
N GLN A 125 0.90 -15.17 -3.54
CA GLN A 125 1.69 -15.61 -4.68
C GLN A 125 2.35 -14.39 -5.39
N PRO A 126 3.46 -13.86 -4.85
CA PRO A 126 4.09 -12.67 -5.39
C PRO A 126 4.62 -12.85 -6.81
N GLY A 127 4.92 -14.09 -7.23
CA GLY A 127 5.37 -14.39 -8.60
C GLY A 127 4.35 -14.02 -9.67
N ILE A 128 3.06 -14.20 -9.41
CA ILE A 128 1.97 -13.82 -10.34
C ILE A 128 1.93 -12.31 -10.50
N GLU A 129 2.01 -11.56 -9.40
CA GLU A 129 2.02 -10.10 -9.40
C GLU A 129 3.25 -9.54 -10.13
N LEU A 130 4.43 -10.10 -9.87
CA LEU A 130 5.66 -9.74 -10.56
C LEU A 130 5.59 -10.04 -12.05
N ALA A 131 5.03 -11.19 -12.43
CA ALA A 131 4.84 -11.55 -13.83
C ALA A 131 3.93 -10.55 -14.56
N ASN A 132 2.84 -10.12 -13.91
CA ASN A 132 1.87 -9.21 -14.51
C ASN A 132 2.34 -7.76 -14.54
N SER A 133 2.98 -7.28 -13.47
CA SER A 133 3.33 -5.87 -13.31
C SER A 133 4.69 -5.50 -13.91
N ILE A 134 5.66 -6.43 -13.87
CA ILE A 134 7.03 -6.14 -14.31
C ILE A 134 7.37 -6.93 -15.57
N PHE A 135 7.30 -8.28 -15.52
CA PHE A 135 7.88 -9.10 -16.57
C PHE A 135 7.13 -9.01 -17.90
N LYS A 136 5.82 -8.69 -17.90
CA LYS A 136 5.07 -8.47 -19.14
C LYS A 136 5.41 -7.15 -19.84
N SER A 137 5.98 -6.19 -19.12
CA SER A 137 6.29 -4.86 -19.64
C SER A 137 7.74 -4.69 -20.10
N ILE A 138 8.59 -5.72 -19.91
CA ILE A 138 10.00 -5.68 -20.26
C ILE A 138 10.36 -6.85 -21.18
N ASP A 139 11.13 -6.55 -22.25
CA ASP A 139 11.56 -7.57 -23.22
C ASP A 139 12.66 -8.49 -22.66
N PHE A 140 13.40 -8.02 -21.65
CA PHE A 140 14.54 -8.73 -21.11
C PHE A 140 14.76 -8.41 -19.63
N CYS A 141 14.95 -9.43 -18.80
CA CYS A 141 15.24 -9.30 -17.38
C CYS A 141 16.34 -10.25 -16.93
N ILE A 142 17.32 -9.73 -16.21
CA ILE A 142 18.36 -10.54 -15.54
C ILE A 142 18.13 -10.45 -14.03
N LEU A 143 17.87 -11.60 -13.41
CA LEU A 143 17.79 -11.74 -11.96
C LEU A 143 19.10 -12.33 -11.44
N THR A 144 19.71 -11.66 -10.45
CA THR A 144 20.93 -12.13 -9.78
C THR A 144 20.71 -12.16 -8.27
N SER A 145 20.92 -13.30 -7.66
CA SER A 145 20.95 -13.46 -6.20
C SER A 145 21.63 -14.76 -5.82
N ALA A 146 22.29 -14.79 -4.67
CA ALA A 146 22.87 -16.01 -4.11
C ALA A 146 21.80 -17.07 -3.74
N THR A 147 20.54 -16.64 -3.59
CA THR A 147 19.42 -17.48 -3.14
C THR A 147 18.37 -17.73 -4.23
N LEU A 148 18.64 -17.41 -5.49
CA LEU A 148 17.71 -17.64 -6.62
C LEU A 148 17.38 -19.12 -6.80
N ARG A 149 18.30 -20.00 -6.43
CA ARG A 149 18.13 -21.44 -6.54
C ARG A 149 17.98 -22.08 -5.16
N THR A 150 16.81 -22.65 -4.88
CA THR A 150 16.59 -23.47 -3.70
C THR A 150 16.67 -24.93 -4.07
N LYS A 151 17.59 -25.68 -3.42
CA LYS A 151 17.90 -27.08 -3.74
C LYS A 151 18.40 -27.24 -5.20
N LEU A 152 17.52 -27.72 -6.09
CA LEU A 152 17.87 -27.95 -7.50
C LEU A 152 16.90 -27.26 -8.47
N SER A 153 16.01 -26.42 -7.99
CA SER A 153 14.95 -25.84 -8.82
C SER A 153 14.82 -24.32 -8.63
N PHE A 154 14.20 -23.69 -9.60
CA PHE A 154 13.81 -22.28 -9.61
C PHE A 154 12.30 -22.09 -9.38
N ASP A 155 11.60 -23.11 -8.92
CA ASP A 155 10.12 -23.15 -8.82
C ASP A 155 9.54 -22.04 -7.94
N TYR A 156 10.37 -21.39 -7.11
CA TYR A 156 9.95 -20.24 -6.33
C TYR A 156 9.75 -18.97 -7.19
N PHE A 157 10.34 -18.92 -8.38
CA PHE A 157 10.32 -17.76 -9.28
C PHE A 157 9.56 -18.02 -10.59
N LEU A 158 9.14 -19.24 -10.82
CA LEU A 158 8.38 -19.68 -11.99
C LEU A 158 6.94 -20.03 -11.63
#